data_c975b0691cffdf07a65b98616275d895
#
_entry.id   c975b0691cffdf07a65b98616275d895
#
_cell.length_a   1.000
_cell.length_b   1.000
_cell.length_c   1.000
_cell.angle_alpha   90.00
_cell.angle_beta   90.00
_cell.angle_gamma   90.00
#
_symmetry.space_group_name_H-M   'P 1'
#
loop_
_entity.id
_entity.type
_entity.pdbx_description
1 polymer ?
#
loop_
_entity_poly.entity_id
_entity_poly.type
_entity_poly.pdbx_seq_one_letter_code
_entity_poly.pdbx_strand_id
1 'polypeptide(L)'
;MCAWDHWWSGEVKMEMDVIKEYIDFAEEQGWPYMLIDWQWYGPYNKAHADITKPAPQLNMPEILEYARSKNVRCWLWLYCTDVNKNDSYKEAFALYEKWGIAGIKIDFMDRDDQEMVNWYHRIIKEVAKHKLMVNFHGAYKPDGIGRTYPNLLTREGVMGGEYSKFSKRVTPEHNVTLAFTRMLAGPMDYTPGGFLNVSMEGFKPKNPTTVP
;
A
#
# COMPACT_ATOMS: atom_id res chain seq x y z
N MET A 1 -8.42 -5.37 -6.77
CA MET A 1 -7.02 -5.24 -7.23
C MET A 1 -6.70 -3.77 -7.49
N CYS A 2 -5.45 -3.38 -7.42
CA CYS A 2 -5.01 -2.05 -7.82
C CYS A 2 -3.67 -2.12 -8.57
N ALA A 3 -3.42 -1.18 -9.45
CA ALA A 3 -2.09 -0.92 -9.95
C ALA A 3 -1.27 -0.26 -8.84
N TRP A 4 0.03 -0.52 -8.79
CA TRP A 4 0.91 -0.03 -7.75
C TRP A 4 2.28 0.33 -8.35
N ASP A 5 2.66 1.59 -8.25
CA ASP A 5 3.82 2.15 -8.95
C ASP A 5 5.18 1.76 -8.34
N HIS A 6 5.21 1.30 -7.12
CA HIS A 6 6.48 1.12 -6.39
C HIS A 6 6.79 -0.30 -5.93
N TRP A 7 5.95 -1.24 -6.30
CA TRP A 7 6.04 -2.59 -5.78
C TRP A 7 7.34 -3.29 -6.16
N TRP A 8 7.64 -3.28 -7.44
CA TRP A 8 8.60 -4.24 -7.97
C TRP A 8 10.00 -3.68 -8.19
N SER A 9 10.12 -2.60 -8.92
CA SER A 9 11.42 -2.08 -9.30
C SER A 9 12.10 -1.26 -8.20
N GLY A 10 11.36 -0.58 -7.35
CA GLY A 10 11.86 0.39 -6.40
C GLY A 10 12.54 1.60 -7.07
N GLU A 11 12.47 1.68 -8.39
CA GLU A 11 13.15 2.67 -9.23
C GLU A 11 12.17 3.53 -10.03
N VAL A 12 10.87 3.31 -9.85
CA VAL A 12 9.84 4.11 -10.49
C VAL A 12 9.93 5.54 -9.99
N LYS A 13 10.03 6.46 -10.92
CA LYS A 13 10.06 7.87 -10.57
C LYS A 13 8.67 8.36 -10.20
N MET A 14 8.60 9.12 -9.11
CA MET A 14 7.37 9.78 -8.68
C MET A 14 7.15 11.03 -9.53
N GLU A 15 6.66 10.83 -10.76
CA GLU A 15 6.43 11.86 -11.78
C GLU A 15 5.01 11.73 -12.37
N MET A 16 4.47 12.82 -12.89
CA MET A 16 3.10 12.91 -13.40
C MET A 16 2.82 11.85 -14.48
N ASP A 17 3.70 11.73 -15.46
CA ASP A 17 3.49 10.84 -16.61
C ASP A 17 3.53 9.37 -16.17
N VAL A 18 4.44 9.03 -15.28
CA VAL A 18 4.53 7.67 -14.73
C VAL A 18 3.26 7.29 -13.97
N ILE A 19 2.75 8.18 -13.12
CA ILE A 19 1.49 7.93 -12.40
C ILE A 19 0.33 7.73 -13.38
N LYS A 20 0.27 8.52 -14.46
CA LYS A 20 -0.76 8.38 -15.49
C LYS A 20 -0.66 7.05 -16.24
N GLU A 21 0.55 6.57 -16.55
CA GLU A 21 0.75 5.24 -17.13
C GLU A 21 0.20 4.12 -16.24
N TYR A 22 0.39 4.20 -14.92
CA TYR A 22 -0.18 3.22 -13.98
C TYR A 22 -1.70 3.34 -13.86
N ILE A 23 -2.26 4.54 -14.00
CA ILE A 23 -3.72 4.74 -14.06
C ILE A 23 -4.28 4.11 -15.35
N ASP A 24 -3.64 4.34 -16.49
CA ASP A 24 -4.04 3.74 -17.77
C ASP A 24 -3.96 2.21 -17.70
N PHE A 25 -2.90 1.67 -17.13
CA PHE A 25 -2.78 0.23 -16.90
C PHE A 25 -3.91 -0.31 -16.02
N ALA A 26 -4.28 0.40 -14.95
CA ALA A 26 -5.41 -0.01 -14.12
C ALA A 26 -6.73 -0.03 -14.91
N GLU A 27 -6.98 0.99 -15.73
CA GLU A 27 -8.15 1.04 -16.63
C GLU A 27 -8.16 -0.13 -17.60
N GLU A 28 -7.06 -0.36 -18.32
CA GLU A 28 -6.91 -1.47 -19.29
C GLU A 28 -7.16 -2.84 -18.67
N GLN A 29 -6.76 -3.03 -17.42
CA GLN A 29 -6.97 -4.28 -16.68
C GLN A 29 -8.35 -4.36 -16.00
N GLY A 30 -9.17 -3.31 -16.08
CA GLY A 30 -10.45 -3.23 -15.37
C GLY A 30 -10.30 -3.16 -13.85
N TRP A 31 -9.19 -2.65 -13.35
CA TRP A 31 -8.94 -2.49 -11.93
C TRP A 31 -9.44 -1.14 -11.42
N PRO A 32 -10.21 -1.10 -10.33
CA PRO A 32 -10.84 0.13 -9.87
C PRO A 32 -9.89 1.09 -9.14
N TYR A 33 -8.66 0.68 -8.89
CA TYR A 33 -7.74 1.45 -8.05
C TYR A 33 -6.32 1.53 -8.60
N MET A 34 -5.66 2.67 -8.29
CA MET A 34 -4.22 2.89 -8.42
C MET A 34 -3.68 3.37 -7.08
N LEU A 35 -2.63 2.73 -6.58
CA LEU A 35 -1.91 3.13 -5.37
C LEU A 35 -0.69 3.96 -5.75
N ILE A 36 -0.71 5.25 -5.38
CA ILE A 36 0.44 6.14 -5.45
C ILE A 36 1.25 5.93 -4.18
N ASP A 37 2.40 5.29 -4.32
CA ASP A 37 3.17 4.79 -3.17
C ASP A 37 4.17 5.83 -2.62
N TRP A 38 5.23 5.40 -2.00
CA TRP A 38 6.16 6.25 -1.24
C TRP A 38 6.71 7.43 -2.07
N GLN A 39 7.11 8.48 -1.35
CA GLN A 39 7.62 9.73 -1.92
C GLN A 39 6.59 10.64 -2.63
N TRP A 40 5.30 10.28 -2.69
CA TRP A 40 4.31 11.20 -3.25
C TRP A 40 4.20 12.53 -2.47
N TYR A 41 4.54 12.53 -1.17
CA TYR A 41 4.68 13.74 -0.34
C TYR A 41 6.15 14.11 -0.06
N GLY A 42 7.08 13.56 -0.87
CA GLY A 42 8.51 13.77 -0.72
C GLY A 42 9.16 12.82 0.27
N PRO A 43 10.31 13.20 0.85
CA PRO A 43 11.03 12.34 1.77
C PRO A 43 10.22 12.06 3.03
N TYR A 44 9.89 10.79 3.26
CA TYR A 44 9.17 10.29 4.43
C TYR A 44 10.10 10.10 5.64
N ASN A 45 9.52 9.96 6.83
CA ASN A 45 10.23 9.74 8.10
C ASN A 45 11.31 10.82 8.37
N LYS A 46 11.00 12.07 8.02
CA LYS A 46 11.87 13.22 8.21
C LYS A 46 11.18 14.29 9.05
N ALA A 47 11.97 15.14 9.70
CA ALA A 47 11.43 16.22 10.52
C ALA A 47 10.48 17.16 9.73
N HIS A 48 10.73 17.33 8.44
CA HIS A 48 9.94 18.17 7.53
C HIS A 48 8.91 17.40 6.69
N ALA A 49 8.76 16.08 6.87
CA ALA A 49 7.75 15.32 6.17
C ALA A 49 6.34 15.87 6.48
N ASP A 50 5.55 16.07 5.42
CA ASP A 50 4.21 16.65 5.51
C ASP A 50 3.24 15.87 4.60
N ILE A 51 2.46 15.01 5.21
CA ILE A 51 1.49 14.15 4.50
C ILE A 51 0.29 14.91 3.93
N THR A 52 0.22 16.22 4.12
CA THR A 52 -0.83 17.07 3.54
C THR A 52 -0.41 17.71 2.23
N LYS A 53 0.87 17.60 1.85
CA LYS A 53 1.42 18.28 0.67
C LYS A 53 2.05 17.30 -0.32
N PRO A 54 1.60 17.27 -1.57
CA PRO A 54 2.29 16.53 -2.62
C PRO A 54 3.73 17.04 -2.81
N ALA A 55 4.60 16.15 -3.28
CA ALA A 55 5.94 16.54 -3.72
C ALA A 55 5.84 17.59 -4.85
N PRO A 56 6.82 18.52 -4.95
CA PRO A 56 6.72 19.68 -5.85
C PRO A 56 6.47 19.35 -7.33
N GLN A 57 6.88 18.17 -7.77
CA GLN A 57 6.70 17.71 -9.15
C GLN A 57 5.29 17.14 -9.43
N LEU A 58 4.44 16.98 -8.38
CA LEU A 58 3.12 16.39 -8.52
C LEU A 58 2.02 17.44 -8.45
N ASN A 59 1.15 17.43 -9.44
CA ASN A 59 -0.12 18.16 -9.43
C ASN A 59 -1.25 17.19 -9.04
N MET A 60 -1.49 17.05 -7.74
CA MET A 60 -2.49 16.09 -7.22
C MET A 60 -3.89 16.32 -7.80
N PRO A 61 -4.43 17.56 -7.91
CA PRO A 61 -5.71 17.80 -8.57
C PRO A 61 -5.77 17.23 -10.00
N GLU A 62 -4.75 17.42 -10.81
CA GLU A 62 -4.67 16.92 -12.17
C GLU A 62 -4.62 15.39 -12.23
N ILE A 63 -3.82 14.76 -11.36
CA ILE A 63 -3.76 13.29 -11.24
C ILE A 63 -5.13 12.72 -10.92
N LEU A 64 -5.83 13.30 -9.94
CA LEU A 64 -7.11 12.80 -9.48
C LEU A 64 -8.24 13.03 -10.52
N GLU A 65 -8.17 14.10 -11.28
CA GLU A 65 -9.08 14.34 -12.39
C GLU A 65 -8.85 13.33 -13.52
N TYR A 66 -7.59 13.09 -13.86
CA TYR A 66 -7.21 12.08 -14.84
C TYR A 66 -7.69 10.69 -14.45
N ALA A 67 -7.43 10.27 -13.21
CA ALA A 67 -7.88 8.98 -12.69
C ALA A 67 -9.42 8.83 -12.77
N ARG A 68 -10.14 9.88 -12.38
CA ARG A 68 -11.62 9.90 -12.49
C ARG A 68 -12.12 9.76 -13.92
N SER A 69 -11.46 10.39 -14.88
CA SER A 69 -11.80 10.26 -16.31
C SER A 69 -11.66 8.83 -16.82
N LYS A 70 -10.83 8.01 -16.15
CA LYS A 70 -10.55 6.61 -16.45
C LYS A 70 -11.36 5.65 -15.56
N ASN A 71 -12.28 6.11 -14.72
CA ASN A 71 -12.98 5.32 -13.70
C ASN A 71 -12.05 4.63 -12.70
N VAL A 72 -10.86 5.15 -12.49
CA VAL A 72 -9.87 4.68 -11.51
C VAL A 72 -9.87 5.63 -10.31
N ARG A 73 -9.81 5.08 -9.11
CA ARG A 73 -9.70 5.87 -7.88
C ARG A 73 -8.32 5.67 -7.26
N CYS A 74 -7.74 6.75 -6.75
CA CYS A 74 -6.39 6.71 -6.17
C CYS A 74 -6.41 6.30 -4.70
N TRP A 75 -5.35 5.59 -4.30
CA TRP A 75 -4.92 5.35 -2.94
C TRP A 75 -3.60 6.07 -2.69
N LEU A 76 -3.32 6.41 -1.44
CA LEU A 76 -2.07 7.06 -1.05
C LEU A 76 -1.33 6.24 0.00
N TRP A 77 -0.03 6.12 -0.17
CA TRP A 77 0.85 5.52 0.82
C TRP A 77 1.26 6.51 1.90
N LEU A 78 1.39 6.06 3.14
CA LEU A 78 1.81 6.87 4.28
C LEU A 78 2.79 6.09 5.17
N TYR A 79 3.81 6.76 5.66
CA TYR A 79 4.69 6.21 6.67
C TYR A 79 4.07 6.38 8.07
N CYS A 80 4.06 5.34 8.90
CA CYS A 80 3.36 5.33 10.19
C CYS A 80 3.74 6.49 11.11
N THR A 81 5.04 6.81 11.22
CA THR A 81 5.47 7.92 12.08
C THR A 81 5.04 9.29 11.55
N ASP A 82 4.96 9.47 10.24
CA ASP A 82 4.49 10.72 9.63
C ASP A 82 2.99 10.92 9.87
N VAL A 83 2.21 9.84 9.88
CA VAL A 83 0.78 9.86 10.26
C VAL A 83 0.59 10.37 11.68
N ASN A 84 1.46 9.94 12.60
CA ASN A 84 1.33 10.28 14.03
C ASN A 84 1.91 11.63 14.41
N LYS A 85 2.77 12.19 13.58
CA LYS A 85 3.48 13.43 13.87
C LYS A 85 2.48 14.58 14.07
N ASN A 86 2.44 15.13 15.31
CA ASN A 86 1.54 16.22 15.68
C ASN A 86 0.06 15.96 15.32
N ASP A 87 -0.37 14.70 15.35
CA ASP A 87 -1.73 14.29 14.94
C ASP A 87 -2.08 14.70 13.49
N SER A 88 -1.09 14.77 12.60
CA SER A 88 -1.27 15.22 11.21
C SER A 88 -2.32 14.44 10.43
N TYR A 89 -2.61 13.21 10.84
CA TYR A 89 -3.68 12.39 10.25
C TYR A 89 -5.06 13.09 10.28
N LYS A 90 -5.34 13.93 11.29
CA LYS A 90 -6.64 14.62 11.40
C LYS A 90 -6.89 15.58 10.23
N GLU A 91 -5.87 16.36 9.88
CA GLU A 91 -5.92 17.26 8.73
C GLU A 91 -5.82 16.49 7.41
N ALA A 92 -4.90 15.55 7.34
CA ALA A 92 -4.64 14.78 6.13
C ALA A 92 -5.86 13.97 5.68
N PHE A 93 -6.52 13.25 6.59
CA PHE A 93 -7.67 12.41 6.20
C PHE A 93 -8.87 13.25 5.76
N ALA A 94 -9.10 14.40 6.38
CA ALA A 94 -10.10 15.36 5.92
C ALA A 94 -9.78 15.91 4.52
N LEU A 95 -8.50 16.17 4.24
CA LEU A 95 -8.03 16.58 2.92
C LEU A 95 -8.22 15.48 1.88
N TYR A 96 -7.88 14.23 2.22
CA TYR A 96 -8.03 13.08 1.31
C TYR A 96 -9.48 12.78 0.97
N GLU A 97 -10.41 12.94 1.93
CA GLU A 97 -11.85 12.88 1.65
C GLU A 97 -12.26 13.95 0.61
N LYS A 98 -11.80 15.20 0.77
CA LYS A 98 -12.06 16.28 -0.19
C LYS A 98 -11.47 16.00 -1.58
N TRP A 99 -10.32 15.37 -1.63
CA TRP A 99 -9.68 14.97 -2.89
C TRP A 99 -10.38 13.78 -3.56
N GLY A 100 -11.25 13.05 -2.85
CA GLY A 100 -11.91 11.86 -3.35
C GLY A 100 -11.01 10.63 -3.39
N ILE A 101 -9.96 10.61 -2.57
CA ILE A 101 -9.11 9.43 -2.36
C ILE A 101 -9.96 8.25 -1.88
N ALA A 102 -9.70 7.06 -2.41
CA ALA A 102 -10.45 5.85 -2.06
C ALA A 102 -9.99 5.23 -0.74
N GLY A 103 -8.69 5.34 -0.44
CA GLY A 103 -8.12 4.74 0.74
C GLY A 103 -6.65 5.07 0.91
N ILE A 104 -6.08 4.55 1.98
CA ILE A 104 -4.68 4.77 2.35
C ILE A 104 -4.01 3.45 2.70
N LYS A 105 -2.74 3.33 2.31
CA LYS A 105 -1.83 2.29 2.77
C LYS A 105 -0.92 2.91 3.82
N ILE A 106 -0.98 2.43 5.05
CA ILE A 106 -0.06 2.88 6.12
C ILE A 106 0.96 1.78 6.36
N ASP A 107 2.23 2.14 6.35
CA ASP A 107 3.33 1.20 6.32
C ASP A 107 4.34 1.44 7.46
N PHE A 108 5.16 0.42 7.75
CA PHE A 108 6.25 0.48 8.74
C PHE A 108 5.77 0.74 10.18
N MET A 109 4.87 -0.09 10.70
CA MET A 109 4.50 -0.05 12.11
C MET A 109 5.62 -0.57 13.01
N ASP A 110 6.39 -1.55 12.56
CA ASP A 110 7.59 -2.11 13.18
C ASP A 110 7.42 -2.60 14.63
N ARG A 111 6.20 -2.70 15.10
CA ARG A 111 5.86 -3.17 16.46
C ARG A 111 4.43 -3.70 16.51
N ASP A 112 4.15 -4.58 17.48
CA ASP A 112 2.84 -5.20 17.71
C ASP A 112 2.44 -5.27 19.19
N ASP A 113 3.02 -4.40 20.01
CA ASP A 113 2.66 -4.25 21.40
C ASP A 113 1.27 -3.62 21.58
N GLN A 114 0.81 -3.58 22.84
CA GLN A 114 -0.53 -3.08 23.16
C GLN A 114 -0.78 -1.64 22.72
N GLU A 115 0.24 -0.78 22.78
CA GLU A 115 0.11 0.61 22.32
C GLU A 115 -0.16 0.68 20.82
N MET A 116 0.56 -0.12 20.03
CA MET A 116 0.34 -0.20 18.58
C MET A 116 -1.03 -0.83 18.26
N VAL A 117 -1.45 -1.86 18.99
CA VAL A 117 -2.81 -2.42 18.83
C VAL A 117 -3.90 -1.37 19.09
N ASN A 118 -3.75 -0.58 20.15
CA ASN A 118 -4.67 0.52 20.42
C ASN A 118 -4.62 1.60 19.32
N TRP A 119 -3.45 1.85 18.75
CA TRP A 119 -3.27 2.77 17.63
C TRP A 119 -4.05 2.30 16.39
N TYR A 120 -3.98 1.01 16.02
CA TYR A 120 -4.77 0.46 14.92
C TYR A 120 -6.26 0.75 15.10
N HIS A 121 -6.81 0.48 16.29
CA HIS A 121 -8.20 0.76 16.59
C HIS A 121 -8.56 2.25 16.45
N ARG A 122 -7.69 3.13 16.90
CA ARG A 122 -7.89 4.59 16.80
C ARG A 122 -7.87 5.05 15.36
N ILE A 123 -6.86 4.65 14.60
CA ILE A 123 -6.66 5.08 13.21
C ILE A 123 -7.75 4.54 12.28
N ILE A 124 -8.12 3.26 12.40
CA ILE A 124 -9.20 2.69 11.58
C ILE A 124 -10.51 3.47 11.77
N LYS A 125 -10.85 3.83 13.01
CA LYS A 125 -12.03 4.66 13.30
C LYS A 125 -11.93 6.05 12.67
N GLU A 126 -10.77 6.67 12.74
CA GLU A 126 -10.55 7.99 12.16
C GLU A 126 -10.66 7.96 10.63
N VAL A 127 -10.01 6.99 10.00
CA VAL A 127 -10.11 6.74 8.56
C VAL A 127 -11.56 6.55 8.10
N ALA A 128 -12.35 5.78 8.89
CA ALA A 128 -13.77 5.54 8.60
C ALA A 128 -14.62 6.82 8.62
N LYS A 129 -14.35 7.76 9.52
CA LYS A 129 -15.06 9.06 9.57
C LYS A 129 -14.94 9.83 8.26
N HIS A 130 -13.81 9.68 7.57
CA HIS A 130 -13.52 10.32 6.30
C HIS A 130 -13.84 9.45 5.08
N LYS A 131 -14.60 8.36 5.26
CA LYS A 131 -15.04 7.44 4.19
C LYS A 131 -13.88 6.85 3.39
N LEU A 132 -12.73 6.68 4.02
CA LEU A 132 -11.54 6.09 3.43
C LEU A 132 -11.47 4.61 3.81
N MET A 133 -10.94 3.82 2.91
CA MET A 133 -10.47 2.46 3.19
C MET A 133 -9.03 2.51 3.71
N VAL A 134 -8.60 1.46 4.40
CA VAL A 134 -7.22 1.35 4.89
C VAL A 134 -6.63 -0.03 4.66
N ASN A 135 -5.36 -0.07 4.34
CA ASN A 135 -4.51 -1.25 4.27
C ASN A 135 -3.27 -1.00 5.14
N PHE A 136 -2.82 -1.99 5.88
CA PHE A 136 -1.62 -1.89 6.70
C PHE A 136 -0.52 -2.80 6.19
N HIS A 137 0.65 -2.22 5.94
CA HIS A 137 1.89 -2.92 5.63
C HIS A 137 2.91 -2.80 6.78
N GLY A 138 3.94 -3.66 6.80
CA GLY A 138 4.78 -3.75 7.98
C GLY A 138 4.00 -4.05 9.26
N ALA A 139 2.88 -4.76 9.14
CA ALA A 139 1.88 -4.99 10.16
C ALA A 139 1.78 -6.47 10.50
N TYR A 140 1.37 -6.82 11.71
CA TYR A 140 1.10 -8.21 12.07
C TYR A 140 -0.18 -8.74 11.37
N LYS A 141 -0.37 -10.06 11.41
CA LYS A 141 -1.52 -10.75 10.80
C LYS A 141 -2.86 -10.22 11.32
N PRO A 142 -3.99 -10.40 10.60
CA PRO A 142 -5.32 -10.06 11.09
C PRO A 142 -5.68 -10.76 12.40
N ASP A 143 -6.48 -10.08 13.20
CA ASP A 143 -6.98 -10.49 14.51
C ASP A 143 -8.52 -10.40 14.62
N GLY A 144 -9.19 -10.26 13.48
CA GLY A 144 -10.64 -10.17 13.40
C GLY A 144 -11.20 -8.74 13.45
N ILE A 145 -10.37 -7.73 13.65
CA ILE A 145 -10.79 -6.31 13.73
C ILE A 145 -11.51 -5.83 12.46
N GLY A 146 -11.20 -6.38 11.31
CA GLY A 146 -11.87 -6.09 10.03
C GLY A 146 -13.37 -6.44 10.02
N ARG A 147 -13.83 -7.33 10.93
CA ARG A 147 -15.26 -7.59 11.10
C ARG A 147 -16.00 -6.44 11.78
N THR A 148 -15.30 -5.73 12.66
CA THR A 148 -15.84 -4.55 13.35
C THR A 148 -15.73 -3.30 12.46
N TYR A 149 -14.67 -3.23 11.66
CA TYR A 149 -14.36 -2.08 10.82
C TYR A 149 -14.16 -2.53 9.36
N PRO A 150 -15.24 -2.59 8.56
CA PRO A 150 -15.18 -3.10 7.18
C PRO A 150 -14.38 -2.21 6.21
N ASN A 151 -14.00 -1.01 6.62
CA ASN A 151 -13.08 -0.15 5.87
C ASN A 151 -11.61 -0.60 5.97
N LEU A 152 -11.27 -1.51 6.89
CA LEU A 152 -10.00 -2.22 6.89
C LEU A 152 -10.07 -3.36 5.87
N LEU A 153 -9.34 -3.25 4.76
CA LEU A 153 -9.36 -4.26 3.71
C LEU A 153 -8.49 -5.46 4.06
N THR A 154 -7.19 -5.22 4.21
CA THR A 154 -6.22 -6.27 4.52
C THR A 154 -5.09 -5.74 5.40
N ARG A 155 -4.29 -6.69 5.87
CA ARG A 155 -2.96 -6.44 6.43
C ARG A 155 -1.95 -7.32 5.70
N GLU A 156 -0.74 -6.81 5.51
CA GLU A 156 0.35 -7.63 4.98
C GLU A 156 0.59 -8.84 5.89
N GLY A 157 1.24 -8.66 7.01
CA GLY A 157 1.49 -9.69 8.02
C GLY A 157 1.91 -11.05 7.46
N VAL A 158 2.69 -11.05 6.37
CA VAL A 158 3.07 -12.24 5.61
C VAL A 158 4.42 -12.01 4.91
N MET A 159 5.17 -13.07 4.70
CA MET A 159 6.29 -13.04 3.76
C MET A 159 5.72 -13.25 2.36
N GLY A 160 5.28 -12.15 1.72
CA GLY A 160 4.63 -12.13 0.41
C GLY A 160 5.61 -12.13 -0.77
N GLY A 161 5.07 -11.94 -1.98
CA GLY A 161 5.85 -11.93 -3.22
C GLY A 161 6.93 -10.86 -3.26
N GLU A 162 6.71 -9.71 -2.61
CA GLU A 162 7.70 -8.65 -2.49
C GLU A 162 9.02 -9.13 -1.86
N TYR A 163 8.97 -10.12 -0.99
CA TYR A 163 10.16 -10.65 -0.33
C TYR A 163 11.16 -11.29 -1.30
N SER A 164 10.73 -11.61 -2.51
CA SER A 164 11.62 -12.05 -3.60
C SER A 164 12.68 -11.00 -3.98
N LYS A 165 12.47 -9.73 -3.65
CA LYS A 165 13.50 -8.68 -3.77
C LYS A 165 14.70 -8.92 -2.84
N PHE A 166 14.51 -9.62 -1.74
CA PHE A 166 15.46 -9.69 -0.65
C PHE A 166 16.03 -11.09 -0.45
N SER A 167 15.31 -12.15 -0.81
CA SER A 167 15.75 -13.52 -0.54
C SER A 167 15.11 -14.55 -1.48
N LYS A 168 15.63 -15.80 -1.41
CA LYS A 168 15.08 -16.96 -2.12
C LYS A 168 14.04 -17.75 -1.29
N ARG A 169 13.51 -17.18 -0.24
CA ARG A 169 12.64 -17.88 0.73
C ARG A 169 11.19 -18.02 0.27
N VAL A 170 10.75 -17.19 -0.68
CA VAL A 170 9.41 -17.30 -1.27
C VAL A 170 9.45 -18.41 -2.31
N THR A 171 9.12 -19.63 -1.87
CA THR A 171 9.13 -20.84 -2.70
C THR A 171 7.70 -21.30 -2.99
N PRO A 172 7.48 -22.21 -3.97
CA PRO A 172 6.15 -22.80 -4.19
C PRO A 172 5.57 -23.45 -2.93
N GLU A 173 6.38 -24.17 -2.16
CA GLU A 173 5.95 -24.79 -0.88
C GLU A 173 5.54 -23.72 0.14
N HIS A 174 6.29 -22.62 0.23
CA HIS A 174 5.93 -21.51 1.09
C HIS A 174 4.56 -20.94 0.68
N ASN A 175 4.34 -20.69 -0.60
CA ASN A 175 3.09 -20.16 -1.11
C ASN A 175 1.88 -21.08 -0.83
N VAL A 176 2.04 -22.37 -1.03
CA VAL A 176 1.01 -23.36 -0.66
C VAL A 176 0.78 -23.37 0.86
N THR A 177 1.83 -23.30 1.66
CA THR A 177 1.74 -23.30 3.13
C THR A 177 0.95 -22.08 3.64
N LEU A 178 1.07 -20.92 3.00
CA LEU A 178 0.31 -19.71 3.39
C LEU A 178 -1.21 -19.92 3.34
N ALA A 179 -1.71 -20.69 2.38
CA ALA A 179 -3.12 -20.98 2.26
C ALA A 179 -3.68 -21.73 3.49
N PHE A 180 -2.87 -22.57 4.13
CA PHE A 180 -3.26 -23.39 5.27
C PHE A 180 -2.83 -22.82 6.63
N THR A 181 -2.10 -21.72 6.65
CA THR A 181 -1.58 -21.10 7.88
C THR A 181 -1.99 -19.63 7.97
N ARG A 182 -1.33 -18.76 7.22
CA ARG A 182 -1.55 -17.30 7.29
C ARG A 182 -2.98 -16.91 6.93
N MET A 183 -3.58 -17.53 5.92
CA MET A 183 -4.93 -17.19 5.47
C MET A 183 -6.02 -17.61 6.45
N LEU A 184 -5.74 -18.49 7.40
CA LEU A 184 -6.68 -18.80 8.49
C LEU A 184 -6.98 -17.60 9.38
N ALA A 185 -6.05 -16.64 9.49
CA ALA A 185 -6.23 -15.42 10.26
C ALA A 185 -7.07 -14.36 9.52
N GLY A 186 -7.27 -14.52 8.22
CA GLY A 186 -8.01 -13.58 7.36
C GLY A 186 -7.23 -13.22 6.09
N PRO A 187 -7.78 -12.34 5.26
CA PRO A 187 -7.17 -11.92 4.01
C PRO A 187 -5.78 -11.31 4.23
N MET A 188 -4.93 -11.44 3.24
CA MET A 188 -3.58 -10.86 3.26
C MET A 188 -3.34 -10.03 2.01
N ASP A 189 -2.45 -9.05 2.14
CA ASP A 189 -1.85 -8.37 1.01
C ASP A 189 -0.55 -9.08 0.64
N TYR A 190 -0.66 -10.04 -0.28
CA TYR A 190 0.46 -10.89 -0.66
C TYR A 190 1.47 -10.20 -1.58
N THR A 191 1.10 -9.08 -2.17
CA THR A 191 1.93 -8.38 -3.16
C THR A 191 2.34 -9.27 -4.34
N PRO A 192 1.40 -9.85 -5.09
CA PRO A 192 1.69 -10.66 -6.29
C PRO A 192 2.06 -9.78 -7.49
N GLY A 193 2.44 -10.38 -8.60
CA GLY A 193 2.47 -9.69 -9.88
C GLY A 193 3.83 -9.56 -10.54
N GLY A 194 4.76 -10.43 -10.21
CA GLY A 194 5.96 -10.58 -11.03
C GLY A 194 5.62 -11.29 -12.34
N PHE A 195 5.94 -10.67 -13.49
CA PHE A 195 5.71 -11.26 -14.81
C PHE A 195 6.90 -12.05 -15.35
N LEU A 196 8.06 -11.90 -14.74
CA LEU A 196 9.29 -12.57 -15.14
C LEU A 196 9.58 -13.74 -14.20
N ASN A 197 9.11 -14.92 -14.58
CA ASN A 197 9.35 -16.15 -13.83
C ASN A 197 10.63 -16.83 -14.31
N VAL A 198 11.39 -17.36 -13.38
CA VAL A 198 12.63 -18.08 -13.65
C VAL A 198 12.69 -19.35 -12.80
N SER A 199 13.54 -20.31 -13.22
CA SER A 199 13.83 -21.47 -12.38
C SER A 199 14.53 -21.07 -11.08
N MET A 200 14.50 -21.97 -10.08
CA MET A 200 15.17 -21.74 -8.79
C MET A 200 16.67 -21.45 -8.95
N GLU A 201 17.33 -22.11 -9.89
CA GLU A 201 18.73 -21.90 -10.18
C GLU A 201 19.00 -20.53 -10.80
N GLY A 202 18.10 -20.07 -11.65
CA GLY A 202 18.19 -18.76 -12.33
C GLY A 202 17.74 -17.59 -11.47
N PHE A 203 17.06 -17.85 -10.34
CA PHE A 203 16.51 -16.79 -9.50
C PHE A 203 17.61 -16.01 -8.75
N LYS A 204 17.53 -14.69 -8.89
CA LYS A 204 18.39 -13.75 -8.15
C LYS A 204 17.51 -12.76 -7.39
N PRO A 205 17.61 -12.68 -6.05
CA PRO A 205 16.97 -11.61 -5.31
C PRO A 205 17.32 -10.23 -5.88
N LYS A 206 16.41 -9.27 -5.78
CA LYS A 206 16.54 -7.92 -6.33
C LYS A 206 16.10 -7.73 -7.78
N ASN A 207 15.99 -8.77 -8.58
CA ASN A 207 15.46 -8.64 -9.94
C ASN A 207 13.92 -8.74 -9.92
N PRO A 208 13.21 -8.15 -10.91
CA PRO A 208 11.77 -8.31 -11.07
C PRO A 208 11.41 -9.72 -11.57
N THR A 209 11.85 -10.73 -10.86
CA THR A 209 11.64 -12.13 -11.17
C THR A 209 11.00 -12.85 -9.98
N THR A 210 10.17 -13.83 -10.28
CA THR A 210 9.61 -14.72 -9.28
C THR A 210 9.99 -16.16 -9.59
N VAL A 211 10.02 -17.00 -8.57
CA VAL A 211 10.05 -18.44 -8.75
C VAL A 211 8.61 -18.91 -8.96
N PRO A 212 8.34 -19.73 -9.96
CA PRO A 212 7.00 -20.24 -10.24
C PRO A 212 6.44 -21.12 -9.11
#